data_28889bb8a6bfad0cb61da035e10316d3
#
_entry.id   28889bb8a6bfad0cb61da035e10316d3
#
_cell.length_a   1.000
_cell.length_b   1.000
_cell.length_c   1.000
_cell.angle_alpha   90.00
_cell.angle_beta   90.00
_cell.angle_gamma   90.00
#
_symmetry.space_group_name_H-M   'P 1'
#
loop_
_entity.id
_entity.type
_entity.pdbx_description
1 polymer ?
#
loop_
_entity_poly.entity_id
_entity_poly.type
_entity_poly.pdbx_seq_one_letter_code
_entity_poly.pdbx_strand_id
1 'polypeptide(L)'
;MPQKKPFITLAQAKGIAVDIPTPFHLYDEKGIRENARKVNAAFSWNKGFKEYFAVKATPNPYLLKILQEEGCGVDCSSYTELLMSEACGFKGSDIMFSSNDTPAQDMKKAYDLGAYINLDDLTHVEFLEKVAGVPKTICCRFNPGGVFELGNGIMDNPGDAKYGMSEDQMAEAYTKLMAAGAEEFGIHSFLASNTVTDDYYPKLADILFELAVRLHKRTGAKIKFINLSGGVGIAYRPDQRSNDIAAIGEGVRKKFEEILVPAGMGDVAIFTEMGRFMLAPYGALVTTVLHQKHIYKEYIGVDACAANLMRPAMYGSYHHITVLGKEDAPCDYKYDVTGGLCENNDKFAIDRMLPEIEIGDIVYIHDTGAHGFSMGYNYNGKLRSAEVLLKENGSHQLIRRAETPADYFATFDFSPFFKK
;
A
#
# COMPACT_ATOMS: atom_id res chain seq x y z
N MET A 1 9.66 18.28 17.83
CA MET A 1 9.16 17.40 16.78
C MET A 1 8.61 16.16 17.45
N PRO A 2 7.49 15.54 17.01
CA PRO A 2 7.00 14.35 17.65
C PRO A 2 8.01 13.22 17.44
N GLN A 3 8.57 12.71 18.52
CA GLN A 3 9.45 11.54 18.50
C GLN A 3 8.64 10.33 18.05
N LYS A 4 9.15 9.56 17.06
CA LYS A 4 8.52 8.28 16.69
C LYS A 4 8.60 7.33 17.89
N LYS A 5 7.44 6.82 18.33
CA LYS A 5 7.37 5.92 19.50
C LYS A 5 6.87 4.55 19.05
N PRO A 6 7.48 3.48 19.55
CA PRO A 6 6.92 2.14 19.41
C PRO A 6 5.51 2.06 20.00
N PHE A 7 4.63 1.29 19.40
CA PHE A 7 3.30 1.01 19.97
C PHE A 7 3.31 -0.20 20.91
N ILE A 8 4.47 -0.79 21.18
CA ILE A 8 4.68 -1.83 22.19
C ILE A 8 5.87 -1.49 23.08
N THR A 9 5.87 -2.07 24.28
CA THR A 9 6.99 -2.03 25.22
C THR A 9 7.93 -3.22 25.02
N LEU A 10 9.15 -3.14 25.57
CA LEU A 10 10.08 -4.27 25.61
C LEU A 10 9.46 -5.53 26.24
N ALA A 11 8.69 -5.37 27.31
CA ALA A 11 8.03 -6.50 27.99
C ALA A 11 7.00 -7.19 27.08
N GLN A 12 6.21 -6.42 26.33
CA GLN A 12 5.26 -6.96 25.35
C GLN A 12 6.00 -7.65 24.20
N ALA A 13 7.05 -7.05 23.64
CA ALA A 13 7.86 -7.67 22.57
C ALA A 13 8.45 -9.01 23.03
N LYS A 14 9.04 -9.06 24.24
CA LYS A 14 9.54 -10.31 24.83
C LYS A 14 8.44 -11.33 25.06
N GLY A 15 7.26 -10.91 25.51
CA GLY A 15 6.09 -11.78 25.68
C GLY A 15 5.65 -12.43 24.37
N ILE A 16 5.57 -11.66 23.29
CA ILE A 16 5.26 -12.20 21.95
C ILE A 16 6.36 -13.17 21.49
N ALA A 17 7.63 -12.83 21.71
CA ALA A 17 8.77 -13.61 21.27
C ALA A 17 8.90 -14.98 21.96
N VAL A 18 8.23 -15.21 23.10
CA VAL A 18 8.14 -16.53 23.74
C VAL A 18 7.37 -17.52 22.86
N ASP A 19 6.27 -17.07 22.24
CA ASP A 19 5.39 -17.91 21.43
C ASP A 19 5.79 -17.86 19.95
N ILE A 20 6.22 -16.69 19.48
CA ILE A 20 6.52 -16.39 18.08
C ILE A 20 7.92 -15.76 18.02
N PRO A 21 8.98 -16.54 17.74
CA PRO A 21 10.34 -16.03 17.69
C PRO A 21 10.51 -14.88 16.69
N THR A 22 11.41 -13.95 16.99
CA THR A 22 11.86 -12.92 16.04
C THR A 22 12.60 -13.57 14.85
N PRO A 23 12.65 -12.93 13.66
CA PRO A 23 11.94 -11.69 13.36
C PRO A 23 10.46 -11.93 13.08
N PHE A 24 9.62 -10.94 13.38
CA PHE A 24 8.22 -10.95 12.95
C PHE A 24 7.75 -9.54 12.60
N HIS A 25 6.80 -9.44 11.68
CA HIS A 25 6.05 -8.21 11.47
C HIS A 25 4.92 -8.12 12.47
N LEU A 26 4.77 -6.96 13.09
CA LEU A 26 3.74 -6.67 14.08
C LEU A 26 2.83 -5.55 13.59
N TYR A 27 1.52 -5.72 13.73
CA TYR A 27 0.52 -4.73 13.34
C TYR A 27 -0.33 -4.31 14.53
N ASP A 28 -0.64 -3.00 14.64
CA ASP A 28 -1.46 -2.41 15.69
C ASP A 28 -2.92 -2.30 15.23
N GLU A 29 -3.78 -3.19 15.69
CA GLU A 29 -5.22 -3.19 15.35
C GLU A 29 -5.88 -1.85 15.69
N LYS A 30 -5.61 -1.31 16.87
CA LYS A 30 -6.19 -0.05 17.33
C LYS A 30 -5.82 1.11 16.42
N GLY A 31 -4.53 1.25 16.14
CA GLY A 31 -4.04 2.30 15.25
C GLY A 31 -4.61 2.21 13.83
N ILE A 32 -4.73 1.00 13.28
CA ILE A 32 -5.34 0.75 11.96
C ILE A 32 -6.81 1.20 11.93
N ARG A 33 -7.62 0.79 12.93
CA ARG A 33 -9.02 1.17 13.02
C ARG A 33 -9.21 2.69 13.17
N GLU A 34 -8.45 3.30 14.08
CA GLU A 34 -8.51 4.75 14.29
C GLU A 34 -8.15 5.52 13.03
N ASN A 35 -7.15 5.04 12.27
CA ASN A 35 -6.76 5.70 11.02
C ASN A 35 -7.82 5.56 9.92
N ALA A 36 -8.41 4.38 9.76
CA ALA A 36 -9.50 4.17 8.81
C ALA A 36 -10.70 5.11 9.12
N ARG A 37 -11.06 5.25 10.41
CA ARG A 37 -12.10 6.18 10.85
C ARG A 37 -11.75 7.66 10.55
N LYS A 38 -10.48 8.05 10.73
CA LYS A 38 -10.00 9.42 10.38
C LYS A 38 -10.12 9.69 8.89
N VAL A 39 -9.75 8.73 8.05
CA VAL A 39 -9.90 8.86 6.58
C VAL A 39 -11.36 9.00 6.20
N ASN A 40 -12.23 8.12 6.68
CA ASN A 40 -13.66 8.19 6.42
C ASN A 40 -14.28 9.51 6.91
N ALA A 41 -13.86 10.02 8.06
CA ALA A 41 -14.32 11.31 8.58
C ALA A 41 -13.88 12.49 7.71
N ALA A 42 -12.64 12.48 7.21
CA ALA A 42 -12.09 13.55 6.38
C ALA A 42 -12.85 13.75 5.06
N PHE A 43 -13.44 12.69 4.51
CA PHE A 43 -14.20 12.73 3.27
C PHE A 43 -15.72 12.55 3.46
N SER A 44 -16.23 12.60 4.69
CA SER A 44 -17.66 12.40 5.00
C SER A 44 -18.61 13.42 4.37
N TRP A 45 -18.09 14.55 3.87
CA TRP A 45 -18.81 15.55 3.10
C TRP A 45 -19.30 15.02 1.74
N ASN A 46 -18.64 14.00 1.16
CA ASN A 46 -19.06 13.31 -0.07
C ASN A 46 -19.81 12.04 0.31
N LYS A 47 -21.12 11.98 0.03
CA LYS A 47 -21.99 10.85 0.40
C LYS A 47 -21.60 9.52 -0.25
N GLY A 48 -20.91 9.58 -1.38
CA GLY A 48 -20.46 8.40 -2.13
C GLY A 48 -19.02 7.99 -1.80
N PHE A 49 -18.34 8.69 -0.88
CA PHE A 49 -16.94 8.42 -0.56
C PHE A 49 -16.70 6.97 -0.16
N LYS A 50 -15.61 6.40 -0.68
CA LYS A 50 -15.11 5.10 -0.23
C LYS A 50 -13.59 5.02 -0.38
N GLU A 51 -12.94 4.58 0.70
CA GLU A 51 -11.56 4.14 0.66
C GLU A 51 -11.50 2.68 0.21
N TYR A 52 -10.74 2.38 -0.83
CA TYR A 52 -10.41 1.04 -1.29
C TYR A 52 -8.97 0.74 -0.91
N PHE A 53 -8.77 -0.01 0.14
CA PHE A 53 -7.42 -0.34 0.58
C PHE A 53 -6.64 -1.11 -0.51
N ALA A 54 -5.47 -0.59 -0.91
CA ALA A 54 -4.60 -1.25 -1.88
C ALA A 54 -4.02 -2.56 -1.30
N VAL A 55 -4.56 -3.71 -1.71
CA VAL A 55 -4.21 -5.04 -1.16
C VAL A 55 -2.73 -5.33 -1.27
N LYS A 56 -2.09 -4.92 -2.37
CA LYS A 56 -0.63 -5.05 -2.59
C LYS A 56 0.24 -4.47 -1.46
N ALA A 57 -0.28 -3.50 -0.74
CA ALA A 57 0.47 -2.88 0.36
C ALA A 57 0.66 -3.85 1.53
N THR A 58 -0.38 -4.64 1.86
CA THR A 58 -0.31 -5.63 2.95
C THR A 58 -1.38 -6.72 2.74
N PRO A 59 -1.10 -7.75 1.90
CA PRO A 59 -2.05 -8.80 1.54
C PRO A 59 -2.19 -9.82 2.67
N ASN A 60 -3.00 -9.47 3.68
CA ASN A 60 -3.29 -10.33 4.83
C ASN A 60 -4.79 -10.31 5.14
N PRO A 61 -5.48 -11.47 5.15
CA PRO A 61 -6.94 -11.53 5.30
C PRO A 61 -7.45 -10.96 6.63
N TYR A 62 -6.67 -11.06 7.72
CA TYR A 62 -7.04 -10.47 9.01
C TYR A 62 -7.08 -8.94 8.94
N LEU A 63 -6.09 -8.34 8.28
CA LEU A 63 -6.02 -6.88 8.13
C LEU A 63 -7.09 -6.37 7.16
N LEU A 64 -7.34 -7.09 6.06
CA LEU A 64 -8.43 -6.77 5.14
C LEU A 64 -9.78 -6.81 5.87
N LYS A 65 -9.97 -7.77 6.78
CA LYS A 65 -11.21 -7.89 7.56
C LYS A 65 -11.41 -6.71 8.53
N ILE A 66 -10.36 -6.27 9.21
CA ILE A 66 -10.38 -5.07 10.05
C ILE A 66 -10.81 -3.84 9.24
N LEU A 67 -10.22 -3.64 8.07
CA LEU A 67 -10.57 -2.52 7.20
C LEU A 67 -11.98 -2.61 6.65
N GLN A 68 -12.47 -3.82 6.33
CA GLN A 68 -13.85 -4.06 5.92
C GLN A 68 -14.85 -3.65 7.03
N GLU A 69 -14.56 -3.99 8.29
CA GLU A 69 -15.36 -3.61 9.44
C GLU A 69 -15.42 -2.10 9.66
N GLU A 70 -14.39 -1.37 9.23
CA GLU A 70 -14.35 0.11 9.25
C GLU A 70 -14.92 0.75 7.96
N GLY A 71 -15.56 -0.06 7.08
CA GLY A 71 -16.25 0.43 5.89
C GLY A 71 -15.40 0.58 4.63
N CYS A 72 -14.14 0.17 4.65
CA CYS A 72 -13.26 0.20 3.47
C CYS A 72 -13.62 -0.91 2.48
N GLY A 73 -13.46 -0.63 1.18
CA GLY A 73 -13.33 -1.62 0.13
C GLY A 73 -11.87 -2.06 -0.05
N VAL A 74 -11.61 -2.76 -1.16
CA VAL A 74 -10.27 -3.23 -1.54
C VAL A 74 -9.96 -2.85 -2.98
N ASP A 75 -8.72 -2.43 -3.25
CA ASP A 75 -8.16 -2.32 -4.59
C ASP A 75 -7.24 -3.52 -4.84
N CYS A 76 -7.60 -4.34 -5.83
CA CYS A 76 -6.88 -5.53 -6.25
C CYS A 76 -6.17 -5.29 -7.57
N SER A 77 -4.99 -5.86 -7.74
CA SER A 77 -4.19 -5.76 -8.97
C SER A 77 -3.80 -7.11 -9.58
N SER A 78 -4.30 -8.23 -9.03
CA SER A 78 -4.02 -9.57 -9.53
C SER A 78 -5.12 -10.58 -9.17
N TYR A 79 -5.11 -11.72 -9.86
CA TYR A 79 -6.02 -12.84 -9.61
C TYR A 79 -5.97 -13.32 -8.15
N THR A 80 -4.77 -13.44 -7.58
CA THR A 80 -4.60 -13.90 -6.20
C THR A 80 -5.14 -12.90 -5.17
N GLU A 81 -5.02 -11.60 -5.43
CA GLU A 81 -5.63 -10.57 -4.58
C GLU A 81 -7.15 -10.60 -4.67
N LEU A 82 -7.72 -10.84 -5.85
CA LEU A 82 -9.16 -11.04 -6.02
C LEU A 82 -9.68 -12.27 -5.25
N LEU A 83 -8.95 -13.41 -5.32
CA LEU A 83 -9.30 -14.61 -4.55
C LEU A 83 -9.25 -14.38 -3.04
N MET A 84 -8.23 -13.68 -2.56
CA MET A 84 -8.11 -13.33 -1.14
C MET A 84 -9.25 -12.43 -0.69
N SER A 85 -9.58 -11.42 -1.48
CA SER A 85 -10.66 -10.47 -1.19
C SER A 85 -12.03 -11.16 -1.18
N GLU A 86 -12.29 -12.05 -2.14
CA GLU A 86 -13.49 -12.90 -2.16
C GLU A 86 -13.60 -13.76 -0.90
N ALA A 87 -12.49 -14.42 -0.51
CA ALA A 87 -12.44 -15.23 0.72
C ALA A 87 -12.70 -14.41 1.99
N CYS A 88 -12.36 -13.11 1.99
CA CYS A 88 -12.69 -12.16 3.06
C CYS A 88 -14.14 -11.66 3.00
N GLY A 89 -14.91 -12.01 1.96
CA GLY A 89 -16.31 -11.63 1.79
C GLY A 89 -16.54 -10.30 1.05
N PHE A 90 -15.51 -9.72 0.40
CA PHE A 90 -15.69 -8.59 -0.51
C PHE A 90 -16.33 -9.03 -1.83
N LYS A 91 -17.20 -8.21 -2.38
CA LYS A 91 -17.90 -8.48 -3.64
C LYS A 91 -18.44 -7.20 -4.27
N GLY A 92 -18.68 -7.26 -5.58
CA GLY A 92 -19.33 -6.16 -6.30
C GLY A 92 -18.55 -4.85 -6.16
N SER A 93 -19.28 -3.80 -5.83
CA SER A 93 -18.74 -2.45 -5.65
C SER A 93 -17.83 -2.26 -4.42
N ASP A 94 -17.57 -3.32 -3.64
CA ASP A 94 -16.55 -3.28 -2.60
C ASP A 94 -15.15 -3.56 -3.13
N ILE A 95 -15.02 -3.93 -4.40
CA ILE A 95 -13.75 -4.25 -5.06
C ILE A 95 -13.52 -3.27 -6.21
N MET A 96 -12.39 -2.54 -6.16
CA MET A 96 -11.74 -1.97 -7.32
C MET A 96 -10.74 -2.98 -7.89
N PHE A 97 -10.61 -3.03 -9.19
CA PHE A 97 -9.59 -3.84 -9.85
C PHE A 97 -8.78 -2.96 -10.81
N SER A 98 -7.58 -2.61 -10.38
CA SER A 98 -6.65 -1.75 -11.12
C SER A 98 -5.38 -2.53 -11.46
N SER A 99 -5.26 -2.96 -12.70
CA SER A 99 -4.12 -3.71 -13.24
C SER A 99 -3.66 -3.08 -14.54
N ASN A 100 -2.44 -3.39 -15.01
CA ASN A 100 -1.85 -2.79 -16.21
C ASN A 100 -1.90 -3.76 -17.40
N ASP A 101 -0.88 -4.62 -17.53
CA ASP A 101 -0.83 -5.68 -18.55
C ASP A 101 -1.68 -6.88 -18.09
N THR A 102 -3.00 -6.71 -18.08
CA THR A 102 -3.95 -7.57 -17.38
C THR A 102 -4.17 -8.90 -18.11
N PRO A 103 -3.87 -10.07 -17.48
CA PRO A 103 -4.21 -11.38 -18.07
C PRO A 103 -5.72 -11.60 -18.17
N ALA A 104 -6.14 -12.44 -19.14
CA ALA A 104 -7.55 -12.77 -19.34
C ALA A 104 -8.21 -13.37 -18.09
N GLN A 105 -7.48 -14.19 -17.34
CA GLN A 105 -7.97 -14.80 -16.11
C GLN A 105 -8.30 -13.76 -15.02
N ASP A 106 -7.45 -12.76 -14.86
CA ASP A 106 -7.62 -11.69 -13.87
C ASP A 106 -8.81 -10.81 -14.24
N MET A 107 -8.90 -10.41 -15.51
CA MET A 107 -9.99 -9.61 -16.05
C MET A 107 -11.34 -10.32 -15.88
N LYS A 108 -11.40 -11.61 -16.26
CA LYS A 108 -12.58 -12.46 -16.10
C LYS A 108 -13.01 -12.60 -14.64
N LYS A 109 -12.04 -12.82 -13.72
CA LYS A 109 -12.36 -12.96 -12.29
C LYS A 109 -12.88 -11.66 -11.69
N ALA A 110 -12.31 -10.51 -12.06
CA ALA A 110 -12.79 -9.21 -11.61
C ALA A 110 -14.24 -8.97 -12.10
N TYR A 111 -14.53 -9.30 -13.37
CA TYR A 111 -15.87 -9.22 -13.94
C TYR A 111 -16.87 -10.12 -13.20
N ASP A 112 -16.51 -11.39 -12.96
CA ASP A 112 -17.38 -12.37 -12.29
C ASP A 112 -17.70 -11.99 -10.85
N LEU A 113 -16.79 -11.30 -10.17
CA LEU A 113 -17.01 -10.73 -8.84
C LEU A 113 -17.87 -9.47 -8.85
N GLY A 114 -18.15 -8.90 -10.03
CA GLY A 114 -18.86 -7.62 -10.17
C GLY A 114 -18.03 -6.41 -9.71
N ALA A 115 -16.71 -6.54 -9.71
CA ALA A 115 -15.79 -5.46 -9.31
C ALA A 115 -15.88 -4.24 -10.24
N TYR A 116 -15.55 -3.06 -9.75
CA TYR A 116 -15.26 -1.92 -10.59
C TYR A 116 -13.91 -2.15 -11.28
N ILE A 117 -13.96 -2.45 -12.60
CA ILE A 117 -12.76 -2.67 -13.41
C ILE A 117 -12.23 -1.32 -13.89
N ASN A 118 -10.95 -1.07 -13.71
CA ASN A 118 -10.23 0.11 -14.17
C ASN A 118 -9.33 -0.28 -15.35
N LEU A 119 -9.70 0.16 -16.56
CA LEU A 119 -8.94 -0.10 -17.78
C LEU A 119 -7.74 0.86 -17.87
N ASP A 120 -6.55 0.30 -18.01
CA ASP A 120 -5.30 1.05 -18.09
C ASP A 120 -5.02 1.59 -19.50
N ASP A 121 -5.52 0.92 -20.55
CA ASP A 121 -5.25 1.25 -21.94
C ASP A 121 -6.48 1.06 -22.85
N LEU A 122 -6.50 1.79 -23.96
CA LEU A 122 -7.58 1.72 -24.95
C LEU A 122 -7.77 0.32 -25.54
N THR A 123 -6.69 -0.46 -25.71
CA THR A 123 -6.76 -1.84 -26.22
C THR A 123 -7.46 -2.79 -25.25
N HIS A 124 -7.51 -2.43 -23.97
CA HIS A 124 -8.23 -3.22 -22.97
C HIS A 124 -9.75 -3.23 -23.18
N VAL A 125 -10.32 -2.28 -23.91
CA VAL A 125 -11.77 -2.24 -24.19
C VAL A 125 -12.19 -3.49 -24.98
N GLU A 126 -11.56 -3.73 -26.13
CA GLU A 126 -11.84 -4.89 -26.97
C GLU A 126 -11.45 -6.21 -26.29
N PHE A 127 -10.37 -6.17 -25.51
CA PHE A 127 -9.92 -7.34 -24.74
C PHE A 127 -10.95 -7.73 -23.66
N LEU A 128 -11.45 -6.78 -22.88
CA LEU A 128 -12.48 -7.01 -21.86
C LEU A 128 -13.77 -7.56 -22.49
N GLU A 129 -14.25 -6.94 -23.57
CA GLU A 129 -15.43 -7.39 -24.29
C GLU A 129 -15.30 -8.86 -24.73
N LYS A 130 -14.13 -9.23 -25.27
CA LYS A 130 -13.85 -10.59 -25.74
C LYS A 130 -13.78 -11.62 -24.61
N VAL A 131 -13.19 -11.28 -23.46
CA VAL A 131 -12.90 -12.28 -22.40
C VAL A 131 -13.98 -12.38 -21.32
N ALA A 132 -14.77 -11.32 -21.12
CA ALA A 132 -15.74 -11.26 -20.02
C ALA A 132 -17.05 -10.57 -20.38
N GLY A 133 -17.06 -9.66 -21.34
CA GLY A 133 -18.15 -8.71 -21.59
C GLY A 133 -17.94 -7.38 -20.89
N VAL A 134 -18.72 -6.37 -21.23
CA VAL A 134 -18.61 -5.02 -20.67
C VAL A 134 -19.60 -4.85 -19.52
N PRO A 135 -19.12 -4.46 -18.30
CA PRO A 135 -20.01 -4.21 -17.17
C PRO A 135 -20.74 -2.87 -17.34
N LYS A 136 -21.86 -2.70 -16.64
CA LYS A 136 -22.64 -1.44 -16.67
C LYS A 136 -21.87 -0.24 -16.14
N THR A 137 -21.01 -0.45 -15.15
CA THR A 137 -20.13 0.58 -14.57
C THR A 137 -18.68 0.19 -14.83
N ILE A 138 -17.93 1.04 -15.49
CA ILE A 138 -16.53 0.80 -15.89
C ILE A 138 -15.67 2.02 -15.61
N CYS A 139 -14.43 1.83 -15.20
CA CYS A 139 -13.46 2.88 -14.96
C CYS A 139 -12.37 2.87 -16.03
N CYS A 140 -11.82 4.03 -16.34
CA CYS A 140 -10.63 4.17 -17.18
C CYS A 140 -9.58 5.02 -16.47
N ARG A 141 -8.32 4.62 -16.63
CA ARG A 141 -7.18 5.32 -16.04
C ARG A 141 -6.68 6.42 -16.96
N PHE A 142 -6.63 7.62 -16.42
CA PHE A 142 -6.11 8.79 -17.10
C PHE A 142 -4.62 9.00 -16.85
N ASN A 143 -3.91 9.40 -17.90
CA ASN A 143 -2.54 9.89 -17.84
C ASN A 143 -2.49 11.30 -18.46
N PRO A 144 -2.18 12.35 -17.66
CA PRO A 144 -2.12 13.73 -18.17
C PRO A 144 -0.91 13.99 -19.08
N GLY A 145 0.07 13.07 -19.12
CA GLY A 145 1.36 13.32 -19.76
C GLY A 145 2.20 14.37 -19.07
N GLY A 146 3.36 14.67 -19.63
CA GLY A 146 4.26 15.73 -19.15
C GLY A 146 4.87 15.46 -17.77
N VAL A 147 5.06 16.53 -17.00
CA VAL A 147 5.68 16.50 -15.65
C VAL A 147 4.63 16.84 -14.59
N PHE A 148 4.60 16.07 -13.52
CA PHE A 148 3.77 16.37 -12.35
C PHE A 148 4.62 17.07 -11.29
N GLU A 149 4.26 18.32 -10.95
CA GLU A 149 5.07 19.21 -10.09
C GLU A 149 5.31 18.66 -8.67
N LEU A 150 4.42 17.82 -8.15
CA LEU A 150 4.55 17.18 -6.83
C LEU A 150 5.18 15.78 -6.90
N GLY A 151 5.78 15.41 -8.04
CA GLY A 151 6.57 14.19 -8.19
C GLY A 151 7.80 14.21 -7.26
N ASN A 152 8.19 13.06 -6.73
CA ASN A 152 9.29 12.93 -5.78
C ASN A 152 10.34 11.88 -6.20
N GLY A 153 10.30 11.45 -7.46
CA GLY A 153 11.25 10.48 -8.03
C GLY A 153 11.02 9.02 -7.61
N ILE A 154 9.98 8.72 -6.83
CA ILE A 154 9.58 7.32 -6.53
C ILE A 154 8.85 6.71 -7.73
N MET A 155 8.15 7.54 -8.50
CA MET A 155 7.53 7.19 -9.78
C MET A 155 8.08 8.11 -10.87
N ASP A 156 8.09 7.61 -12.09
CA ASP A 156 8.37 8.42 -13.28
C ASP A 156 7.30 9.51 -13.43
N ASN A 157 7.65 10.59 -14.13
CA ASN A 157 6.68 11.59 -14.53
C ASN A 157 5.60 10.97 -15.43
N PRO A 158 4.38 11.52 -15.46
CA PRO A 158 3.30 10.97 -16.29
C PRO A 158 3.69 10.76 -17.77
N GLY A 159 4.53 11.62 -18.33
CA GLY A 159 5.02 11.50 -19.71
C GLY A 159 5.90 10.28 -19.98
N ASP A 160 6.56 9.73 -18.95
CA ASP A 160 7.45 8.57 -19.02
C ASP A 160 6.84 7.33 -18.36
N ALA A 161 5.72 7.49 -17.64
CA ALA A 161 5.06 6.41 -16.91
C ALA A 161 4.30 5.48 -17.88
N LYS A 162 4.37 4.17 -17.61
CA LYS A 162 3.72 3.13 -18.42
C LYS A 162 2.19 3.06 -18.28
N TYR A 163 1.55 3.98 -17.58
CA TYR A 163 0.18 3.86 -17.11
C TYR A 163 -0.77 4.83 -17.79
N GLY A 164 -1.97 4.33 -18.11
CA GLY A 164 -3.12 5.17 -18.40
C GLY A 164 -3.20 5.70 -19.84
N MET A 165 -4.34 6.30 -20.12
CA MET A 165 -4.76 6.84 -21.42
C MET A 165 -4.70 8.35 -21.45
N SER A 166 -4.38 8.95 -22.59
CA SER A 166 -4.58 10.37 -22.85
C SER A 166 -6.08 10.75 -22.84
N GLU A 167 -6.40 12.05 -22.77
CA GLU A 167 -7.79 12.51 -22.79
C GLU A 167 -8.54 12.08 -24.07
N ASP A 168 -7.85 12.08 -25.22
CA ASP A 168 -8.46 11.62 -26.49
C ASP A 168 -8.76 10.13 -26.47
N GLN A 169 -7.82 9.32 -25.97
CA GLN A 169 -8.02 7.87 -25.79
C GLN A 169 -9.13 7.56 -24.76
N MET A 170 -9.23 8.33 -23.67
CA MET A 170 -10.34 8.24 -22.72
C MET A 170 -11.69 8.49 -23.37
N ALA A 171 -11.80 9.54 -24.20
CA ALA A 171 -13.04 9.85 -24.91
C ALA A 171 -13.40 8.76 -25.92
N GLU A 172 -12.42 8.20 -26.63
CA GLU A 172 -12.62 7.06 -27.53
C GLU A 172 -13.05 5.81 -26.75
N ALA A 173 -12.37 5.49 -25.64
CA ALA A 173 -12.71 4.35 -24.79
C ALA A 173 -14.16 4.44 -24.27
N TYR A 174 -14.58 5.61 -23.78
CA TYR A 174 -15.95 5.81 -23.31
C TYR A 174 -16.99 5.65 -24.42
N THR A 175 -16.69 6.16 -25.62
CA THR A 175 -17.58 5.99 -26.78
C THR A 175 -17.75 4.52 -27.15
N LYS A 176 -16.66 3.75 -27.21
CA LYS A 176 -16.68 2.31 -27.48
C LYS A 176 -17.43 1.54 -26.40
N LEU A 177 -17.15 1.85 -25.12
CA LEU A 177 -17.75 1.18 -23.96
C LEU A 177 -19.27 1.46 -23.88
N MET A 178 -19.73 2.69 -24.17
CA MET A 178 -21.15 3.00 -24.27
C MET A 178 -21.83 2.19 -25.39
N ALA A 179 -21.19 2.07 -26.54
CA ALA A 179 -21.73 1.26 -27.66
C ALA A 179 -21.79 -0.23 -27.26
N ALA A 180 -20.92 -0.71 -26.37
CA ALA A 180 -20.90 -2.07 -25.85
C ALA A 180 -21.82 -2.26 -24.63
N GLY A 181 -22.55 -1.23 -24.17
CA GLY A 181 -23.56 -1.34 -23.12
C GLY A 181 -23.19 -0.81 -21.75
N ALA A 182 -22.05 -0.13 -21.59
CA ALA A 182 -21.73 0.57 -20.35
C ALA A 182 -22.64 1.79 -20.15
N GLU A 183 -23.13 2.01 -18.93
CA GLU A 183 -24.08 3.06 -18.58
C GLU A 183 -23.45 4.15 -17.69
N GLU A 184 -22.46 3.78 -16.86
CA GLU A 184 -21.82 4.66 -15.89
C GLU A 184 -20.30 4.52 -15.93
N PHE A 185 -19.58 5.62 -15.69
CA PHE A 185 -18.15 5.69 -15.89
C PHE A 185 -17.42 6.19 -14.65
N GLY A 186 -16.24 5.60 -14.38
CA GLY A 186 -15.27 6.10 -13.42
C GLY A 186 -14.05 6.70 -14.10
N ILE A 187 -13.43 7.66 -13.45
CA ILE A 187 -12.12 8.21 -13.81
C ILE A 187 -11.13 7.88 -12.72
N HIS A 188 -9.95 7.41 -13.07
CA HIS A 188 -8.87 7.09 -12.15
C HIS A 188 -7.57 7.72 -12.62
N SER A 189 -6.71 8.16 -11.69
CA SER A 189 -5.31 8.49 -12.00
C SER A 189 -4.42 8.34 -10.77
N PHE A 190 -3.16 7.96 -10.99
CA PHE A 190 -2.14 7.82 -9.96
C PHE A 190 -0.84 8.45 -10.44
N LEU A 191 -0.48 9.63 -9.92
CA LEU A 191 0.59 10.46 -10.45
C LEU A 191 1.85 10.51 -9.58
N ALA A 192 1.75 10.14 -8.31
CA ALA A 192 2.89 10.13 -7.39
C ALA A 192 2.71 9.11 -6.26
N SER A 193 3.79 8.73 -5.59
CA SER A 193 3.79 7.81 -4.46
C SER A 193 4.56 8.40 -3.29
N ASN A 194 4.05 8.20 -2.07
CA ASN A 194 4.64 8.72 -0.83
C ASN A 194 4.88 10.24 -0.85
N THR A 195 3.89 11.00 -1.29
CA THR A 195 3.94 12.47 -1.21
C THR A 195 3.70 12.91 0.23
N VAL A 196 4.63 13.70 0.77
CA VAL A 196 4.55 14.23 2.14
C VAL A 196 4.17 15.71 2.06
N THR A 197 2.98 15.97 1.49
CA THR A 197 2.34 17.28 1.40
C THR A 197 0.83 17.13 1.39
N ASP A 198 0.13 18.07 1.99
CA ASP A 198 -1.34 18.09 2.02
C ASP A 198 -1.95 18.51 0.66
N ASP A 199 -1.13 18.99 -0.30
CA ASP A 199 -1.57 19.53 -1.59
C ASP A 199 -1.77 18.46 -2.69
N TYR A 200 -1.28 17.23 -2.49
CA TYR A 200 -1.28 16.21 -3.55
C TYR A 200 -2.70 15.88 -4.04
N TYR A 201 -3.59 15.46 -3.16
CA TYR A 201 -4.96 15.14 -3.56
C TYR A 201 -5.76 16.36 -4.04
N PRO A 202 -5.70 17.54 -3.42
CA PRO A 202 -6.33 18.73 -3.97
C PRO A 202 -5.89 19.05 -5.41
N LYS A 203 -4.60 18.91 -5.72
CA LYS A 203 -4.07 19.14 -7.07
C LYS A 203 -4.48 18.05 -8.06
N LEU A 204 -4.47 16.79 -7.65
CA LEU A 204 -4.97 15.68 -8.46
C LEU A 204 -6.47 15.82 -8.71
N ALA A 205 -7.25 16.22 -7.70
CA ALA A 205 -8.68 16.48 -7.80
C ALA A 205 -8.98 17.58 -8.82
N ASP A 206 -8.23 18.68 -8.78
CA ASP A 206 -8.34 19.78 -9.75
C ASP A 206 -8.24 19.25 -11.20
N ILE A 207 -7.20 18.46 -11.49
CA ILE A 207 -6.96 17.87 -12.81
C ILE A 207 -8.11 16.91 -13.21
N LEU A 208 -8.52 16.02 -12.31
CA LEU A 208 -9.50 14.98 -12.65
C LEU A 208 -10.93 15.52 -12.70
N PHE A 209 -11.27 16.53 -11.90
CA PHE A 209 -12.60 17.15 -11.90
C PHE A 209 -12.81 17.95 -13.18
N GLU A 210 -11.81 18.72 -13.61
CA GLU A 210 -11.87 19.39 -14.89
C GLU A 210 -11.96 18.40 -16.07
N LEU A 211 -11.17 17.32 -16.03
CA LEU A 211 -11.24 16.24 -17.02
C LEU A 211 -12.65 15.63 -17.07
N ALA A 212 -13.27 15.37 -15.92
CA ALA A 212 -14.60 14.78 -15.84
C ALA A 212 -15.65 15.69 -16.54
N VAL A 213 -15.58 16.99 -16.32
CA VAL A 213 -16.47 17.97 -16.99
C VAL A 213 -16.24 17.99 -18.50
N ARG A 214 -14.97 17.95 -18.95
CA ARG A 214 -14.66 17.91 -20.40
C ARG A 214 -15.12 16.62 -21.06
N LEU A 215 -14.84 15.46 -20.45
CA LEU A 215 -15.25 14.14 -20.96
C LEU A 215 -16.78 14.03 -21.01
N HIS A 216 -17.49 14.44 -19.97
CA HIS A 216 -18.95 14.46 -19.97
C HIS A 216 -19.51 15.30 -21.12
N LYS A 217 -19.01 16.52 -21.31
CA LYS A 217 -19.43 17.41 -22.40
C LYS A 217 -19.12 16.85 -23.79
N ARG A 218 -17.98 16.17 -23.94
CA ARG A 218 -17.51 15.63 -25.21
C ARG A 218 -18.24 14.35 -25.64
N THR A 219 -18.51 13.46 -24.68
CA THR A 219 -18.98 12.09 -24.96
C THR A 219 -20.42 11.83 -24.51
N GLY A 220 -20.96 12.64 -23.60
CA GLY A 220 -22.23 12.37 -22.92
C GLY A 220 -22.13 11.30 -21.83
N ALA A 221 -20.92 10.78 -21.53
CA ALA A 221 -20.72 9.75 -20.51
C ALA A 221 -21.18 10.23 -19.13
N LYS A 222 -21.95 9.40 -18.42
CA LYS A 222 -22.38 9.66 -17.04
C LYS A 222 -21.24 9.28 -16.10
N ILE A 223 -20.54 10.27 -15.58
CA ILE A 223 -19.48 10.03 -14.58
C ILE A 223 -20.12 9.72 -13.23
N LYS A 224 -19.87 8.54 -12.70
CA LYS A 224 -20.40 8.05 -11.43
C LYS A 224 -19.45 8.29 -10.27
N PHE A 225 -18.14 8.13 -10.50
CA PHE A 225 -17.12 8.33 -9.48
C PHE A 225 -15.81 8.83 -10.09
N ILE A 226 -15.02 9.48 -9.24
CA ILE A 226 -13.64 9.85 -9.54
C ILE A 226 -12.75 9.25 -8.44
N ASN A 227 -11.78 8.44 -8.86
CA ASN A 227 -10.86 7.74 -8.00
C ASN A 227 -9.50 8.47 -7.99
N LEU A 228 -9.15 9.05 -6.86
CA LEU A 228 -7.89 9.75 -6.63
C LEU A 228 -6.73 8.78 -6.38
N SER A 229 -7.01 7.45 -6.39
CA SER A 229 -6.05 6.39 -6.16
C SER A 229 -5.31 6.52 -4.81
N GLY A 230 -4.05 6.10 -4.74
CA GLY A 230 -3.18 6.26 -3.59
C GLY A 230 -2.27 7.49 -3.70
N GLY A 231 -1.08 7.38 -3.12
CA GLY A 231 -0.04 8.41 -3.26
C GLY A 231 0.23 9.22 -2.00
N VAL A 232 -0.76 9.41 -1.14
CA VAL A 232 -0.58 10.07 0.16
C VAL A 232 0.46 9.30 0.97
N GLY A 233 1.52 9.99 1.35
CA GLY A 233 2.67 9.44 2.05
C GLY A 233 2.57 9.56 3.56
N ILE A 234 3.63 9.07 4.19
CA ILE A 234 3.84 9.19 5.64
C ILE A 234 5.20 9.81 5.93
N ALA A 235 5.34 10.42 7.08
CA ALA A 235 6.63 10.88 7.60
C ALA A 235 7.45 9.67 8.07
N TYR A 236 8.40 9.19 7.27
CA TYR A 236 9.33 8.14 7.69
C TYR A 236 10.39 8.66 8.65
N ARG A 237 10.86 9.89 8.46
CA ARG A 237 11.88 10.52 9.30
C ARG A 237 11.23 11.30 10.44
N PRO A 238 11.88 11.35 11.61
CA PRO A 238 11.36 12.12 12.75
C PRO A 238 11.24 13.63 12.51
N ASP A 239 12.04 14.16 11.58
CA ASP A 239 12.06 15.58 11.19
C ASP A 239 11.03 15.96 10.12
N GLN A 240 10.36 14.99 9.52
CA GLN A 240 9.30 15.23 8.54
C GLN A 240 7.97 15.58 9.23
N ARG A 241 7.20 16.47 8.60
CA ARG A 241 5.80 16.73 8.97
C ARG A 241 4.92 15.60 8.41
N SER A 242 4.04 15.05 9.24
CA SER A 242 3.00 14.13 8.78
C SER A 242 1.93 14.87 7.97
N ASN A 243 1.36 14.19 6.98
CA ASN A 243 0.19 14.69 6.26
C ASN A 243 -1.01 14.80 7.20
N ASP A 244 -1.81 15.87 6.99
CA ASP A 244 -3.08 16.07 7.68
C ASP A 244 -4.23 15.65 6.76
N ILE A 245 -4.79 14.46 7.02
CA ILE A 245 -5.86 13.89 6.18
C ILE A 245 -7.14 14.76 6.21
N ALA A 246 -7.41 15.49 7.31
CA ALA A 246 -8.55 16.37 7.38
C ALA A 246 -8.35 17.61 6.48
N ALA A 247 -7.14 18.19 6.48
CA ALA A 247 -6.78 19.29 5.58
C ALA A 247 -6.82 18.84 4.11
N ILE A 248 -6.34 17.61 3.81
CA ILE A 248 -6.42 17.02 2.48
C ILE A 248 -7.89 16.87 2.05
N GLY A 249 -8.74 16.28 2.89
CA GLY A 249 -10.18 16.11 2.60
C GLY A 249 -10.89 17.43 2.35
N GLU A 250 -10.60 18.46 3.12
CA GLU A 250 -11.15 19.80 2.92
C GLU A 250 -10.64 20.47 1.63
N GLY A 251 -9.37 20.25 1.29
CA GLY A 251 -8.80 20.72 0.02
C GLY A 251 -9.49 20.11 -1.20
N VAL A 252 -9.76 18.80 -1.16
CA VAL A 252 -10.51 18.09 -2.21
C VAL A 252 -11.96 18.57 -2.27
N ARG A 253 -12.59 18.81 -1.11
CA ARG A 253 -13.95 19.33 -1.03
C ARG A 253 -14.07 20.68 -1.74
N LYS A 254 -13.15 21.60 -1.48
CA LYS A 254 -13.15 22.94 -2.14
C LYS A 254 -13.10 22.78 -3.66
N LYS A 255 -12.25 21.92 -4.19
CA LYS A 255 -12.18 21.65 -5.63
C LYS A 255 -13.47 21.04 -6.17
N PHE A 256 -14.09 20.15 -5.41
CA PHE A 256 -15.38 19.56 -5.76
C PHE A 256 -16.49 20.62 -5.87
N GLU A 257 -16.58 21.51 -4.88
CA GLU A 257 -17.54 22.61 -4.86
C GLU A 257 -17.28 23.68 -5.94
N GLU A 258 -16.01 23.92 -6.28
CA GLU A 258 -15.60 24.88 -7.32
C GLU A 258 -15.85 24.35 -8.74
N ILE A 259 -15.69 23.06 -9.01
CA ILE A 259 -15.65 22.51 -10.38
C ILE A 259 -16.86 21.63 -10.69
N LEU A 260 -17.14 20.61 -9.86
CA LEU A 260 -18.17 19.60 -10.18
C LEU A 260 -19.58 20.11 -9.86
N VAL A 261 -19.78 20.80 -8.74
CA VAL A 261 -21.11 21.30 -8.36
C VAL A 261 -21.68 22.26 -9.40
N PRO A 262 -20.95 23.29 -9.89
CA PRO A 262 -21.45 24.18 -10.94
C PRO A 262 -21.67 23.50 -12.29
N ALA A 263 -20.98 22.37 -12.54
CA ALA A 263 -21.15 21.57 -13.73
C ALA A 263 -22.37 20.61 -13.67
N GLY A 264 -23.12 20.62 -12.55
CA GLY A 264 -24.26 19.72 -12.33
C GLY A 264 -23.84 18.29 -11.97
N MET A 265 -22.58 18.09 -11.52
CA MET A 265 -21.98 16.78 -11.19
C MET A 265 -21.77 16.63 -9.67
N GLY A 266 -22.59 17.27 -8.86
CA GLY A 266 -22.47 17.25 -7.39
C GLY A 266 -22.85 15.92 -6.73
N ASP A 267 -23.28 14.91 -7.48
CA ASP A 267 -23.59 13.55 -7.06
C ASP A 267 -22.43 12.56 -7.32
N VAL A 268 -21.36 13.00 -7.96
CA VAL A 268 -20.18 12.15 -8.25
C VAL A 268 -19.51 11.71 -6.95
N ALA A 269 -19.30 10.39 -6.84
CA ALA A 269 -18.59 9.82 -5.69
C ALA A 269 -17.08 10.03 -5.80
N ILE A 270 -16.43 10.19 -4.67
CA ILE A 270 -14.95 10.26 -4.57
C ILE A 270 -14.44 8.97 -3.97
N PHE A 271 -13.48 8.34 -4.66
CA PHE A 271 -12.79 7.14 -4.20
C PHE A 271 -11.31 7.41 -3.98
N THR A 272 -10.71 6.67 -3.06
CA THR A 272 -9.28 6.66 -2.79
C THR A 272 -8.77 5.22 -2.66
N GLU A 273 -7.46 4.99 -2.96
CA GLU A 273 -6.81 3.66 -2.91
C GLU A 273 -5.53 3.73 -2.08
N MET A 274 -5.63 4.24 -0.87
CA MET A 274 -4.47 4.41 -0.01
C MET A 274 -4.01 3.08 0.59
N GLY A 275 -2.76 2.69 0.33
CA GLY A 275 -2.12 1.54 1.00
C GLY A 275 -1.19 2.00 2.11
N ARG A 276 -0.18 2.79 1.74
CA ARG A 276 0.88 3.24 2.67
C ARG A 276 0.33 4.06 3.82
N PHE A 277 -0.47 5.08 3.53
CA PHE A 277 -1.07 5.94 4.55
C PHE A 277 -1.95 5.16 5.52
N MET A 278 -2.63 4.12 5.04
CA MET A 278 -3.54 3.31 5.85
C MET A 278 -2.82 2.47 6.89
N LEU A 279 -1.72 1.80 6.53
CA LEU A 279 -1.13 0.78 7.38
C LEU A 279 0.35 1.00 7.76
N ALA A 280 1.16 1.74 6.99
CA ALA A 280 2.60 1.78 7.25
C ALA A 280 2.95 2.22 8.68
N PRO A 281 2.35 3.27 9.27
CA PRO A 281 2.68 3.71 10.63
C PRO A 281 2.25 2.73 11.73
N TYR A 282 1.34 1.82 11.39
CA TYR A 282 0.73 0.87 12.32
C TYR A 282 1.31 -0.54 12.15
N GLY A 283 2.52 -0.64 11.62
CA GLY A 283 3.27 -1.87 11.56
C GLY A 283 4.75 -1.66 11.77
N ALA A 284 5.39 -2.67 12.36
CA ALA A 284 6.81 -2.69 12.65
C ALA A 284 7.41 -4.06 12.33
N LEU A 285 8.71 -4.07 11.98
CA LEU A 285 9.52 -5.29 12.00
C LEU A 285 10.26 -5.35 13.33
N VAL A 286 9.98 -6.40 14.10
CA VAL A 286 10.63 -6.66 15.39
C VAL A 286 11.69 -7.73 15.17
N THR A 287 12.93 -7.46 15.63
CA THR A 287 14.10 -8.29 15.36
C THR A 287 15.04 -8.28 16.55
N THR A 288 15.85 -9.33 16.72
CA THR A 288 16.78 -9.47 17.82
C THR A 288 18.22 -9.32 17.33
N VAL A 289 19.05 -8.64 18.10
CA VAL A 289 20.48 -8.49 17.85
C VAL A 289 21.20 -9.80 18.11
N LEU A 290 21.86 -10.35 17.09
CA LEU A 290 22.61 -11.60 17.16
C LEU A 290 24.13 -11.39 17.32
N HIS A 291 24.65 -10.38 16.63
CA HIS A 291 26.10 -10.17 16.52
C HIS A 291 26.47 -8.69 16.52
N GLN A 292 27.68 -8.42 17.01
CA GLN A 292 28.36 -7.14 16.83
C GLN A 292 29.67 -7.38 16.09
N LYS A 293 30.00 -6.48 15.17
CA LYS A 293 31.29 -6.50 14.46
C LYS A 293 31.98 -5.15 14.61
N HIS A 294 33.21 -5.17 15.05
CA HIS A 294 34.06 -4.01 15.25
C HIS A 294 35.23 -4.10 14.26
N ILE A 295 35.11 -3.44 13.10
CA ILE A 295 36.15 -3.41 12.08
C ILE A 295 36.44 -1.95 11.69
N TYR A 296 36.26 -1.56 10.43
CA TYR A 296 36.36 -0.14 10.02
C TYR A 296 35.11 0.67 10.40
N LYS A 297 34.02 0.00 10.71
CA LYS A 297 32.75 0.55 11.21
C LYS A 297 32.20 -0.37 12.29
N GLU A 298 31.23 0.14 13.02
CA GLU A 298 30.47 -0.61 14.00
C GLU A 298 29.21 -1.21 13.34
N TYR A 299 29.07 -2.53 13.35
CA TYR A 299 27.95 -3.24 12.76
C TYR A 299 27.14 -3.97 13.81
N ILE A 300 25.83 -3.82 13.72
CA ILE A 300 24.85 -4.56 14.51
C ILE A 300 24.14 -5.55 13.57
N GLY A 301 24.43 -6.84 13.74
CA GLY A 301 23.81 -7.93 13.01
C GLY A 301 22.52 -8.39 13.70
N VAL A 302 21.40 -8.37 13.01
CA VAL A 302 20.11 -8.81 13.53
C VAL A 302 19.62 -10.09 12.82
N ASP A 303 18.63 -10.79 13.41
CA ASP A 303 18.05 -12.01 12.85
C ASP A 303 17.12 -11.73 11.63
N ALA A 304 16.64 -10.51 11.47
CA ALA A 304 15.99 -10.07 10.23
C ALA A 304 17.01 -9.80 9.12
N CYS A 305 16.53 -9.75 7.88
CA CYS A 305 17.31 -9.39 6.69
C CYS A 305 16.42 -8.69 5.64
N ALA A 306 17.01 -8.28 4.53
CA ALA A 306 16.27 -7.62 3.45
C ALA A 306 15.14 -8.49 2.87
N ALA A 307 15.17 -9.81 3.04
CA ALA A 307 14.05 -10.68 2.71
C ALA A 307 12.78 -10.38 3.53
N ASN A 308 12.93 -9.81 4.75
CA ASN A 308 11.82 -9.37 5.59
C ASN A 308 11.41 -7.93 5.28
N LEU A 309 12.37 -7.04 4.97
CA LEU A 309 12.13 -5.64 4.64
C LEU A 309 13.14 -5.16 3.59
N MET A 310 12.79 -5.31 2.31
CA MET A 310 13.72 -5.01 1.21
C MET A 310 13.96 -3.52 0.95
N ARG A 311 13.05 -2.65 1.37
CA ARG A 311 13.04 -1.24 0.97
C ARG A 311 14.32 -0.45 1.33
N PRO A 312 14.93 -0.62 2.49
CA PRO A 312 16.22 0.01 2.78
C PRO A 312 17.32 -0.46 1.83
N ALA A 313 17.41 -1.76 1.59
CA ALA A 313 18.45 -2.36 0.74
C ALA A 313 18.32 -1.97 -0.74
N MET A 314 17.09 -1.98 -1.29
CA MET A 314 16.84 -1.81 -2.72
C MET A 314 16.60 -0.35 -3.13
N TYR A 315 16.02 0.46 -2.24
CA TYR A 315 15.63 1.84 -2.56
C TYR A 315 16.30 2.88 -1.67
N GLY A 316 17.18 2.47 -0.75
CA GLY A 316 17.76 3.38 0.24
C GLY A 316 16.71 4.03 1.15
N SER A 317 15.54 3.41 1.30
CA SER A 317 14.43 3.97 2.08
C SER A 317 14.78 4.04 3.54
N TYR A 318 14.52 5.19 4.15
CA TYR A 318 14.68 5.35 5.59
C TYR A 318 13.54 4.67 6.33
N HIS A 319 13.90 3.89 7.36
CA HIS A 319 13.02 3.47 8.43
C HIS A 319 13.63 3.89 9.77
N HIS A 320 12.81 4.44 10.67
CA HIS A 320 13.28 4.77 12.01
C HIS A 320 13.51 3.49 12.81
N ILE A 321 14.54 3.50 13.64
CA ILE A 321 14.92 2.36 14.50
C ILE A 321 14.86 2.80 15.94
N THR A 322 14.20 2.01 16.79
CA THR A 322 14.22 2.14 18.25
C THR A 322 14.75 0.84 18.85
N VAL A 323 15.65 0.94 19.82
CA VAL A 323 16.05 -0.18 20.65
C VAL A 323 15.11 -0.22 21.84
N LEU A 324 14.27 -1.26 21.93
CA LEU A 324 13.23 -1.33 22.96
C LEU A 324 13.86 -1.42 24.37
N GLY A 325 13.35 -0.58 25.27
CA GLY A 325 13.87 -0.42 26.63
C GLY A 325 15.04 0.55 26.75
N LYS A 326 15.47 1.17 25.63
CA LYS A 326 16.51 2.19 25.58
C LYS A 326 16.03 3.47 24.86
N GLU A 327 14.70 3.71 24.85
CA GLU A 327 14.05 4.79 24.10
C GLU A 327 14.54 6.19 24.52
N ASP A 328 14.87 6.36 25.80
CA ASP A 328 15.33 7.61 26.37
C ASP A 328 16.87 7.67 26.55
N ALA A 329 17.60 6.63 26.13
CA ALA A 329 19.06 6.59 26.24
C ALA A 329 19.71 7.51 25.17
N PRO A 330 20.89 8.07 25.46
CA PRO A 330 21.63 8.89 24.50
C PRO A 330 21.99 8.09 23.25
N CYS A 331 21.76 8.68 22.06
CA CYS A 331 22.11 8.09 20.78
C CYS A 331 23.54 8.52 20.36
N ASP A 332 24.54 8.06 21.09
CA ASP A 332 25.96 8.49 20.95
C ASP A 332 26.78 7.53 20.07
N TYR A 333 26.22 6.38 19.69
CA TYR A 333 26.94 5.36 18.94
C TYR A 333 26.49 5.37 17.47
N LYS A 334 27.45 5.27 16.57
CA LYS A 334 27.20 5.25 15.12
C LYS A 334 27.27 3.81 14.60
N TYR A 335 26.15 3.26 14.14
CA TYR A 335 26.05 1.88 13.67
C TYR A 335 25.55 1.77 12.23
N ASP A 336 26.02 0.72 11.53
CA ASP A 336 25.30 0.09 10.45
C ASP A 336 24.49 -1.09 11.02
N VAL A 337 23.17 -1.12 10.83
CA VAL A 337 22.29 -2.23 11.24
C VAL A 337 22.08 -3.14 10.05
N THR A 338 22.48 -4.41 10.17
CA THR A 338 22.62 -5.34 9.03
C THR A 338 21.88 -6.64 9.24
N GLY A 339 21.42 -7.24 8.14
CA GLY A 339 20.90 -8.62 8.10
C GLY A 339 21.97 -9.64 7.75
N GLY A 340 21.53 -10.89 7.53
CA GLY A 340 22.39 -12.04 7.29
C GLY A 340 22.41 -12.55 5.84
N LEU A 341 22.07 -11.73 4.84
CA LEU A 341 22.20 -12.11 3.42
C LEU A 341 23.64 -11.96 2.93
N CYS A 342 24.02 -12.80 1.95
CA CYS A 342 25.25 -12.63 1.17
C CYS A 342 25.10 -11.48 0.16
N GLU A 343 24.54 -10.35 0.60
CA GLU A 343 24.27 -9.14 -0.16
C GLU A 343 24.78 -7.93 0.64
N ASN A 344 25.73 -7.20 0.08
CA ASN A 344 26.34 -6.07 0.80
C ASN A 344 25.35 -4.96 1.19
N ASN A 345 24.25 -4.84 0.43
CA ASN A 345 23.21 -3.85 0.70
C ASN A 345 22.16 -4.33 1.73
N ASP A 346 22.33 -5.53 2.32
CA ASP A 346 21.42 -6.01 3.37
C ASP A 346 21.62 -5.22 4.67
N LYS A 347 21.19 -3.96 4.62
CA LYS A 347 21.32 -2.98 5.69
C LYS A 347 20.02 -2.25 5.91
N PHE A 348 19.54 -2.26 7.15
CA PHE A 348 18.37 -1.48 7.58
C PHE A 348 18.71 -0.02 7.86
N ALA A 349 19.96 0.24 8.27
CA ALA A 349 20.47 1.57 8.49
C ALA A 349 21.98 1.63 8.22
N ILE A 350 22.45 2.79 7.79
CA ILE A 350 23.87 3.10 7.57
C ILE A 350 24.19 4.37 8.33
N ASP A 351 25.33 4.36 9.06
CA ASP A 351 25.84 5.49 9.87
C ASP A 351 24.75 6.09 10.79
N ARG A 352 23.92 5.22 11.38
CA ARG A 352 22.79 5.63 12.22
C ARG A 352 23.26 5.86 13.65
N MET A 353 22.95 7.05 14.19
CA MET A 353 23.14 7.33 15.62
C MET A 353 22.05 6.64 16.42
N LEU A 354 22.44 5.74 17.32
CA LEU A 354 21.57 4.91 18.16
C LEU A 354 22.15 4.85 19.58
N PRO A 355 21.36 4.42 20.59
CA PRO A 355 21.90 4.10 21.90
C PRO A 355 22.86 2.92 21.81
N GLU A 356 23.63 2.69 22.88
CA GLU A 356 24.46 1.49 22.98
C GLU A 356 23.61 0.22 22.82
N ILE A 357 24.03 -0.64 21.89
CA ILE A 357 23.32 -1.88 21.55
C ILE A 357 24.11 -3.08 22.00
N GLU A 358 23.45 -4.04 22.63
CA GLU A 358 24.01 -5.30 23.10
C GLU A 358 23.39 -6.50 22.40
N ILE A 359 24.12 -7.62 22.37
CA ILE A 359 23.57 -8.90 21.87
C ILE A 359 22.35 -9.30 22.72
N GLY A 360 21.24 -9.63 22.06
CA GLY A 360 19.98 -9.95 22.70
C GLY A 360 19.02 -8.76 22.85
N ASP A 361 19.46 -7.53 22.53
CA ASP A 361 18.54 -6.39 22.45
C ASP A 361 17.50 -6.60 21.36
N ILE A 362 16.29 -6.11 21.59
CA ILE A 362 15.21 -6.11 20.62
C ILE A 362 15.17 -4.78 19.90
N VAL A 363 15.29 -4.85 18.58
CA VAL A 363 15.23 -3.70 17.67
C VAL A 363 13.85 -3.64 17.02
N TYR A 364 13.24 -2.47 17.07
CA TYR A 364 11.95 -2.14 16.50
C TYR A 364 12.15 -1.23 15.28
N ILE A 365 11.88 -1.73 14.09
CA ILE A 365 11.98 -0.97 12.84
C ILE A 365 10.58 -0.47 12.47
N HIS A 366 10.40 0.85 12.51
CA HIS A 366 9.13 1.53 12.35
C HIS A 366 8.60 1.53 10.91
N ASP A 367 7.30 1.81 10.78
CA ASP A 367 6.61 2.12 9.51
C ASP A 367 6.69 1.02 8.45
N THR A 368 6.68 -0.24 8.88
CA THR A 368 6.74 -1.40 7.98
C THR A 368 5.38 -2.03 7.69
N GLY A 369 4.29 -1.43 8.18
CA GLY A 369 2.94 -1.97 8.03
C GLY A 369 2.39 -1.99 6.61
N ALA A 370 3.04 -1.30 5.67
CA ALA A 370 2.75 -1.35 4.25
C ALA A 370 4.04 -1.45 3.44
N HIS A 371 4.04 -2.27 2.37
CA HIS A 371 5.20 -2.54 1.53
C HIS A 371 6.41 -3.05 2.34
N GLY A 372 6.16 -3.67 3.49
CA GLY A 372 7.12 -4.39 4.31
C GLY A 372 7.10 -5.88 3.93
N PHE A 373 6.28 -6.67 4.64
CA PHE A 373 6.13 -8.11 4.36
C PHE A 373 5.77 -8.39 2.90
N SER A 374 4.87 -7.62 2.31
CA SER A 374 4.36 -7.85 0.94
C SER A 374 5.45 -7.84 -0.14
N MET A 375 6.51 -7.06 0.04
CA MET A 375 7.63 -6.97 -0.90
C MET A 375 8.78 -7.94 -0.57
N GLY A 376 8.61 -8.82 0.42
CA GLY A 376 9.63 -9.79 0.80
C GLY A 376 9.88 -10.87 -0.26
N TYR A 377 11.02 -11.55 -0.16
CA TYR A 377 11.52 -12.56 -1.09
C TYR A 377 12.33 -13.63 -0.35
N ASN A 378 12.81 -14.66 -1.05
CA ASN A 378 13.58 -15.77 -0.47
C ASN A 378 15.02 -15.83 -1.03
N TYR A 379 15.78 -14.74 -0.95
CA TYR A 379 17.20 -14.77 -1.34
C TYR A 379 18.06 -15.52 -0.30
N ASN A 380 19.12 -16.18 -0.72
CA ASN A 380 19.94 -17.10 0.10
C ASN A 380 19.14 -18.22 0.81
N GLY A 381 17.96 -18.58 0.31
CA GLY A 381 17.09 -19.55 0.98
C GLY A 381 16.55 -19.08 2.33
N LYS A 382 16.63 -17.78 2.65
CA LYS A 382 16.02 -17.22 3.87
C LYS A 382 14.50 -17.32 3.79
N LEU A 383 13.93 -17.83 4.85
CA LEU A 383 12.48 -18.02 5.00
C LEU A 383 11.82 -16.71 5.44
N ARG A 384 10.58 -16.51 5.02
CA ARG A 384 9.81 -15.33 5.40
C ARG A 384 9.33 -15.43 6.83
N SER A 385 9.32 -14.31 7.52
CA SER A 385 8.94 -14.20 8.93
C SER A 385 7.43 -14.35 9.16
N ALA A 386 7.04 -14.49 10.43
CA ALA A 386 5.64 -14.43 10.83
C ALA A 386 5.07 -13.01 10.74
N GLU A 387 3.72 -12.94 10.70
CA GLU A 387 2.95 -11.70 10.90
C GLU A 387 2.06 -11.86 12.14
N VAL A 388 2.07 -10.85 13.00
CA VAL A 388 1.40 -10.84 14.30
C VAL A 388 0.50 -9.61 14.42
N LEU A 389 -0.70 -9.77 14.92
CA LEU A 389 -1.63 -8.68 15.23
C LEU A 389 -1.61 -8.40 16.73
N LEU A 390 -1.28 -7.18 17.12
CA LEU A 390 -1.53 -6.67 18.47
C LEU A 390 -2.98 -6.18 18.52
N LYS A 391 -3.80 -6.86 19.29
CA LYS A 391 -5.24 -6.57 19.42
C LYS A 391 -5.49 -5.34 20.29
N GLU A 392 -6.65 -4.71 20.12
CA GLU A 392 -7.04 -3.54 20.94
C GLU A 392 -7.03 -3.82 22.45
N ASN A 393 -7.27 -5.06 22.89
CA ASN A 393 -7.20 -5.47 24.28
C ASN A 393 -5.78 -5.77 24.81
N GLY A 394 -4.75 -5.56 23.99
CA GLY A 394 -3.35 -5.79 24.33
C GLY A 394 -2.87 -7.23 24.16
N SER A 395 -3.75 -8.19 23.82
CA SER A 395 -3.31 -9.54 23.46
C SER A 395 -2.71 -9.58 22.05
N HIS A 396 -1.97 -10.62 21.72
CA HIS A 396 -1.45 -10.82 20.37
C HIS A 396 -2.06 -12.05 19.69
N GLN A 397 -2.07 -12.03 18.37
CA GLN A 397 -2.57 -13.12 17.54
C GLN A 397 -1.63 -13.37 16.37
N LEU A 398 -1.24 -14.62 16.15
CA LEU A 398 -0.57 -15.03 14.93
C LEU A 398 -1.54 -14.95 13.75
N ILE A 399 -1.27 -14.07 12.77
CA ILE A 399 -2.12 -13.87 11.59
C ILE A 399 -1.49 -14.42 10.29
N ARG A 400 -0.22 -14.77 10.34
CA ARG A 400 0.52 -15.57 9.37
C ARG A 400 1.70 -16.23 10.08
N ARG A 401 1.81 -17.57 9.99
CA ARG A 401 3.00 -18.25 10.49
C ARG A 401 4.23 -17.92 9.66
N ALA A 402 5.40 -18.05 10.24
CA ALA A 402 6.63 -18.04 9.48
C ALA A 402 6.68 -19.19 8.47
N GLU A 403 7.42 -19.02 7.38
CA GLU A 403 7.71 -20.10 6.45
C GLU A 403 8.60 -21.15 7.11
N THR A 404 8.43 -22.39 6.66
CA THR A 404 9.28 -23.54 6.96
C THR A 404 10.04 -23.98 5.72
N PRO A 405 11.08 -24.82 5.81
CA PRO A 405 11.71 -25.40 4.63
C PRO A 405 10.74 -26.10 3.69
N ALA A 406 9.65 -26.68 4.21
CA ALA A 406 8.62 -27.33 3.40
C ALA A 406 7.89 -26.32 2.49
N ASP A 407 7.65 -25.10 2.96
CA ASP A 407 7.04 -24.03 2.14
C ASP A 407 8.00 -23.60 1.02
N TYR A 408 9.28 -23.43 1.33
CA TYR A 408 10.31 -23.08 0.35
C TYR A 408 10.47 -24.15 -0.74
N PHE A 409 10.35 -25.41 -0.36
CA PHE A 409 10.50 -26.56 -1.26
C PHE A 409 9.18 -27.03 -1.90
N ALA A 410 8.05 -26.38 -1.61
CA ALA A 410 6.72 -26.85 -2.01
C ALA A 410 6.55 -27.04 -3.54
N THR A 411 7.32 -26.31 -4.35
CA THR A 411 7.26 -26.37 -5.82
C THR A 411 8.35 -27.22 -6.44
N PHE A 412 9.26 -27.81 -5.65
CA PHE A 412 10.34 -28.67 -6.16
C PHE A 412 9.94 -30.15 -6.14
N ASP A 413 10.29 -30.86 -7.20
CA ASP A 413 10.25 -32.33 -7.22
C ASP A 413 11.64 -32.89 -6.90
N PHE A 414 11.80 -33.46 -5.70
CA PHE A 414 13.02 -34.10 -5.26
C PHE A 414 13.08 -35.60 -5.58
N SER A 415 12.01 -36.21 -6.11
CA SER A 415 11.94 -37.65 -6.38
C SER A 415 13.06 -38.16 -7.27
N PRO A 416 13.57 -37.42 -8.27
CA PRO A 416 14.70 -37.87 -9.09
C PRO A 416 16.03 -37.98 -8.35
N PHE A 417 16.18 -37.28 -7.20
CA PHE A 417 17.46 -37.16 -6.50
C PHE A 417 17.58 -38.09 -5.29
N PHE A 418 16.45 -38.51 -4.73
CA PHE A 418 16.43 -39.46 -3.62
C PHE A 418 16.13 -40.85 -4.15
N LYS A 419 17.17 -41.53 -4.73
CA LYS A 419 17.09 -43.00 -4.98
C LYS A 419 16.98 -43.69 -3.61
N LYS A 420 15.94 -44.50 -3.44
CA LYS A 420 15.81 -45.43 -2.31
C LYS A 420 16.93 -46.44 -2.31
#